data_467f508d777ea6277ca8a5a6323a6725
#
_entry.id   467f508d777ea6277ca8a5a6323a6725
#
_cell.length_a   1.000
_cell.length_b   1.000
_cell.length_c   1.000
_cell.angle_alpha   90.00
_cell.angle_beta   90.00
_cell.angle_gamma   90.00
#
_symmetry.space_group_name_H-M   'P 1'
#
loop_
_entity.id
_entity.type
_entity.pdbx_description
1 polymer ?
#
loop_
_entity_poly.entity_id
_entity_poly.type
_entity_poly.pdbx_seq_one_letter_code
_entity_poly.pdbx_strand_id
1 'polypeptide(L)'
;MSARPLTVRTDPALGGRWTSLATPEREWLWRNPRVPAARRAAVVPGDPFVDAGGGEECFPTINGPSDHGEVWSRPWSAGGDGAARVRAGNLTLSRRLRADAGTVRADYTIAGPTGATLLHAVHLLLDLGPDARLEVPGRPDTLVVEWPEPGATTPTTWPDGRGVPLDVLGPDDGTARCAVVATDRLDVVDGADRLSLRWGVGPGHAAPVSLVVWRNLGAWPDDGPYRSVGVEPLLGAETNLDRATPDRLARLDERGRLDWWLEVQASATAHVT
;
A
#
# COMPACT_ATOMS: atom_id res chain seq x y z
N MET A 1 5.99 19.23 16.42
CA MET A 1 6.29 17.80 16.15
C MET A 1 7.78 17.68 15.87
N SER A 2 8.45 16.69 16.45
CA SER A 2 9.87 16.39 16.18
C SER A 2 9.98 15.19 15.25
N ALA A 3 10.85 15.27 14.25
CA ALA A 3 11.15 14.15 13.36
C ALA A 3 11.75 12.98 14.17
N ARG A 4 11.40 11.76 13.80
CA ARG A 4 11.94 10.52 14.37
C ARG A 4 12.76 9.77 13.32
N PRO A 5 13.91 9.19 13.66
CA PRO A 5 14.62 8.32 12.75
C PRO A 5 13.71 7.17 12.30
N LEU A 6 13.58 6.97 10.98
CA LEU A 6 12.77 5.91 10.41
C LEU A 6 13.68 4.96 9.62
N THR A 7 13.54 3.68 9.84
CA THR A 7 14.29 2.62 9.16
C THR A 7 13.34 1.69 8.42
N VAL A 8 13.83 1.08 7.34
CA VAL A 8 13.08 0.10 6.55
C VAL A 8 13.94 -1.15 6.33
N ARG A 9 13.29 -2.31 6.39
CA ARG A 9 13.88 -3.59 5.97
C ARG A 9 12.98 -4.24 4.94
N THR A 10 13.58 -4.85 3.94
CA THR A 10 12.85 -5.60 2.91
C THR A 10 13.50 -6.96 2.67
N ASP A 11 12.71 -7.87 2.12
CA ASP A 11 13.18 -9.19 1.72
C ASP A 11 12.93 -9.38 0.22
N PRO A 12 13.94 -9.21 -0.63
CA PRO A 12 13.81 -9.42 -2.07
C PRO A 12 13.46 -10.88 -2.43
N ALA A 13 13.90 -11.86 -1.65
CA ALA A 13 13.60 -13.26 -1.93
C ALA A 13 12.11 -13.59 -1.73
N LEU A 14 11.41 -12.81 -0.92
CA LEU A 14 9.99 -12.96 -0.61
C LEU A 14 9.13 -11.84 -1.22
N GLY A 15 9.25 -11.58 -2.52
CA GLY A 15 8.38 -10.61 -3.22
C GLY A 15 8.80 -9.14 -3.07
N GLY A 16 10.04 -8.86 -2.68
CA GLY A 16 10.45 -7.49 -2.38
C GLY A 16 9.77 -6.92 -1.13
N ARG A 17 9.13 -7.77 -0.34
CA ARG A 17 8.30 -7.48 0.83
C ARG A 17 8.97 -6.52 1.81
N TRP A 18 8.22 -5.57 2.34
CA TRP A 18 8.63 -4.73 3.46
C TRP A 18 8.43 -5.52 4.76
N THR A 19 9.50 -5.85 5.44
CA THR A 19 9.47 -6.68 6.65
C THR A 19 9.53 -5.87 7.93
N SER A 20 9.92 -4.59 7.85
CA SER A 20 9.92 -3.64 8.96
C SER A 20 9.89 -2.22 8.43
N LEU A 21 9.17 -1.36 9.11
CA LEU A 21 9.17 0.11 8.96
C LEU A 21 9.09 0.66 10.38
N ALA A 22 10.23 1.05 10.95
CA ALA A 22 10.32 1.26 12.40
C ALA A 22 11.06 2.54 12.78
N THR A 23 10.57 3.19 13.84
CA THR A 23 11.37 4.10 14.67
C THR A 23 12.07 3.30 15.78
N PRO A 24 12.97 3.90 16.57
CA PRO A 24 13.56 3.20 17.72
C PRO A 24 12.53 2.68 18.74
N GLU A 25 11.37 3.35 18.83
CA GLU A 25 10.35 3.07 19.84
C GLU A 25 9.16 2.25 19.30
N ARG A 26 8.99 2.17 17.95
CA ARG A 26 7.77 1.60 17.37
C ARG A 26 8.05 0.91 16.03
N GLU A 27 7.54 -0.33 15.87
CA GLU A 27 7.30 -0.96 14.57
C GLU A 27 5.93 -0.53 14.06
N TRP A 28 5.88 0.00 12.84
CA TRP A 28 4.62 0.43 12.23
C TRP A 28 3.91 -0.68 11.47
N LEU A 29 4.65 -1.68 10.98
CA LEU A 29 4.04 -2.74 10.20
C LEU A 29 3.41 -3.81 11.12
N TRP A 30 2.12 -4.02 10.91
CA TRP A 30 1.40 -5.11 11.55
C TRP A 30 1.87 -6.46 11.01
N ARG A 31 1.86 -7.47 11.86
CA ARG A 31 2.14 -8.87 11.51
C ARG A 31 0.96 -9.73 11.88
N ASN A 32 0.52 -10.58 10.94
CA ASN A 32 -0.56 -11.50 11.23
C ASN A 32 -0.07 -12.62 12.17
N PRO A 33 -0.54 -12.67 13.44
CA PRO A 33 -0.08 -13.68 14.38
C PRO A 33 -0.57 -15.09 14.03
N ARG A 34 -1.54 -15.20 13.12
CA ARG A 34 -2.10 -16.48 12.66
C ARG A 34 -1.34 -17.07 11.48
N VAL A 35 -0.44 -16.32 10.85
CA VAL A 35 0.35 -16.76 9.72
C VAL A 35 1.81 -16.94 10.14
N PRO A 36 2.25 -18.19 10.38
CA PRO A 36 3.65 -18.47 10.69
C PRO A 36 4.57 -17.98 9.57
N ALA A 37 5.75 -17.46 9.91
CA ALA A 37 6.73 -17.00 8.94
C ALA A 37 7.07 -18.09 7.89
N ALA A 38 7.12 -19.36 8.30
CA ALA A 38 7.35 -20.49 7.39
C ALA A 38 6.26 -20.62 6.30
N ARG A 39 4.99 -20.30 6.60
CA ARG A 39 3.90 -20.31 5.61
C ARG A 39 4.13 -19.25 4.55
N ARG A 40 4.51 -18.03 4.97
CA ARG A 40 4.83 -16.95 4.01
C ARG A 40 6.09 -17.26 3.20
N ALA A 41 7.10 -17.86 3.83
CA ALA A 41 8.35 -18.24 3.16
C ALA A 41 8.19 -19.38 2.15
N ALA A 42 7.14 -20.19 2.29
CA ALA A 42 6.84 -21.31 1.38
C ALA A 42 6.02 -20.89 0.15
N VAL A 43 5.57 -19.62 0.05
CA VAL A 43 4.79 -19.12 -1.07
C VAL A 43 5.61 -19.18 -2.37
N VAL A 44 4.97 -19.68 -3.42
CA VAL A 44 5.54 -19.72 -4.78
C VAL A 44 4.63 -18.95 -5.75
N PRO A 45 5.15 -18.54 -6.93
CA PRO A 45 4.34 -17.85 -7.93
C PRO A 45 3.09 -18.65 -8.34
N GLY A 46 1.92 -17.99 -8.23
CA GLY A 46 0.62 -18.61 -8.53
C GLY A 46 -0.15 -19.10 -7.31
N ASP A 47 0.46 -19.09 -6.14
CA ASP A 47 -0.28 -19.38 -4.89
C ASP A 47 -1.32 -18.29 -4.58
N PRO A 48 -2.42 -18.64 -3.90
CA PRO A 48 -3.32 -17.68 -3.31
C PRO A 48 -2.60 -16.72 -2.35
N PHE A 49 -3.06 -15.47 -2.29
CA PHE A 49 -2.47 -14.48 -1.39
C PHE A 49 -2.47 -14.96 0.06
N VAL A 50 -1.34 -14.73 0.73
CA VAL A 50 -1.13 -15.06 2.14
C VAL A 50 -0.94 -13.77 2.91
N ASP A 51 -2.00 -13.34 3.61
CA ASP A 51 -1.96 -12.15 4.46
C ASP A 51 -1.10 -12.38 5.71
N ALA A 52 0.20 -12.22 5.55
CA ALA A 52 1.16 -12.32 6.64
C ALA A 52 1.44 -10.97 7.34
N GLY A 53 0.68 -9.92 6.98
CA GLY A 53 0.96 -8.54 7.39
C GLY A 53 2.22 -7.97 6.74
N GLY A 54 2.78 -6.88 7.25
CA GLY A 54 3.94 -6.20 6.65
C GLY A 54 3.57 -5.34 5.46
N GLY A 55 4.46 -5.19 4.49
CA GLY A 55 4.17 -4.47 3.25
C GLY A 55 4.44 -5.35 2.03
N GLU A 56 3.47 -5.45 1.14
CA GLU A 56 3.60 -6.20 -0.11
C GLU A 56 3.55 -5.26 -1.32
N GLU A 57 4.20 -5.64 -2.41
CA GLU A 57 4.15 -4.90 -3.67
C GLU A 57 3.09 -5.55 -4.56
N CYS A 58 1.97 -4.87 -4.80
CA CYS A 58 0.87 -5.37 -5.63
C CYS A 58 1.03 -4.85 -7.06
N PHE A 59 1.38 -5.72 -7.99
CA PHE A 59 1.66 -5.35 -9.38
C PHE A 59 1.44 -6.53 -10.34
N PRO A 60 0.87 -6.36 -11.55
CA PRO A 60 0.39 -5.12 -12.18
C PRO A 60 -1.07 -4.77 -11.86
N THR A 61 -1.67 -5.41 -10.88
CA THR A 61 -3.03 -5.19 -10.37
C THR A 61 -3.05 -5.38 -8.86
N ILE A 62 -4.11 -4.93 -8.17
CA ILE A 62 -4.34 -5.24 -6.75
C ILE A 62 -5.35 -6.38 -6.66
N ASN A 63 -6.54 -6.20 -7.20
CA ASN A 63 -7.59 -7.22 -7.26
C ASN A 63 -7.67 -7.83 -8.67
N GLY A 64 -8.32 -8.98 -8.81
CA GLY A 64 -8.55 -9.65 -10.07
C GLY A 64 -8.13 -11.12 -10.04
N PRO A 65 -7.94 -11.77 -11.21
CA PRO A 65 -7.54 -13.17 -11.28
C PRO A 65 -6.22 -13.49 -10.56
N SER A 66 -5.30 -12.53 -10.53
CA SER A 66 -4.09 -12.58 -9.72
C SER A 66 -4.26 -11.66 -8.53
N ASP A 67 -4.89 -12.14 -7.47
CA ASP A 67 -5.10 -11.38 -6.24
C ASP A 67 -3.76 -10.85 -5.67
N HIS A 68 -3.67 -9.55 -5.39
CA HIS A 68 -2.45 -8.79 -5.06
C HIS A 68 -1.38 -8.80 -6.18
N GLY A 69 -1.76 -9.16 -7.41
CA GLY A 69 -0.87 -9.19 -8.57
C GLY A 69 0.11 -10.37 -8.55
N GLU A 70 1.21 -10.23 -9.27
CA GLU A 70 2.13 -11.35 -9.49
C GLU A 70 3.43 -11.25 -8.68
N VAL A 71 3.85 -10.03 -8.30
CA VAL A 71 5.23 -9.81 -7.85
C VAL A 71 5.45 -10.07 -6.36
N TRP A 72 4.39 -10.07 -5.55
CA TRP A 72 4.45 -10.35 -4.12
C TRP A 72 4.91 -11.79 -3.82
N SER A 73 4.62 -12.73 -4.73
CA SER A 73 4.96 -14.16 -4.60
C SER A 73 6.24 -14.56 -5.35
N ARG A 74 6.88 -13.62 -6.07
CA ARG A 74 8.07 -13.89 -6.87
C ARG A 74 9.34 -13.38 -6.18
N PRO A 75 10.46 -14.11 -6.25
CA PRO A 75 11.73 -13.56 -5.80
C PRO A 75 12.16 -12.40 -6.72
N TRP A 76 12.61 -11.30 -6.10
CA TRP A 76 13.19 -10.16 -6.80
C TRP A 76 14.70 -10.30 -6.87
N SER A 77 15.28 -9.89 -7.98
CA SER A 77 16.73 -9.78 -8.10
C SER A 77 17.20 -8.57 -7.32
N ALA A 78 17.99 -8.80 -6.27
CA ALA A 78 18.60 -7.73 -5.49
C ALA A 78 19.77 -7.10 -6.27
N GLY A 79 19.89 -5.78 -6.17
CA GLY A 79 21.03 -4.99 -6.64
C GLY A 79 21.73 -4.29 -5.48
N GLY A 80 22.79 -3.54 -5.77
CA GLY A 80 23.44 -2.66 -4.78
C GLY A 80 22.53 -1.48 -4.39
N ASP A 81 22.87 -0.80 -3.28
CA ASP A 81 22.25 0.45 -2.81
C ASP A 81 20.72 0.41 -2.67
N GLY A 82 20.21 -0.67 -2.09
CA GLY A 82 18.75 -0.82 -1.87
C GLY A 82 17.92 -1.04 -3.13
N ALA A 83 18.56 -1.34 -4.26
CA ALA A 83 17.86 -1.62 -5.50
C ALA A 83 17.39 -3.08 -5.56
N ALA A 84 16.21 -3.29 -6.12
CA ALA A 84 15.67 -4.62 -6.43
C ALA A 84 14.77 -4.54 -7.66
N ARG A 85 14.61 -5.63 -8.39
CA ARG A 85 13.76 -5.69 -9.58
C ARG A 85 13.10 -7.05 -9.76
N VAL A 86 11.94 -7.04 -10.43
CA VAL A 86 11.15 -8.23 -10.76
C VAL A 86 10.47 -8.07 -12.11
N ARG A 87 10.10 -9.17 -12.75
CA ARG A 87 9.26 -9.19 -13.94
C ARG A 87 7.88 -9.77 -13.66
N ALA A 88 6.85 -9.10 -14.23
CA ALA A 88 5.48 -9.57 -14.32
C ALA A 88 5.07 -9.55 -15.80
N GLY A 89 4.97 -10.70 -16.42
CA GLY A 89 4.72 -10.80 -17.86
C GLY A 89 5.80 -10.05 -18.67
N ASN A 90 5.36 -9.08 -19.47
CA ASN A 90 6.22 -8.19 -20.28
C ASN A 90 6.63 -6.90 -19.58
N LEU A 91 6.20 -6.70 -18.34
CA LEU A 91 6.55 -5.54 -17.51
C LEU A 91 7.72 -5.87 -16.57
N THR A 92 8.52 -4.86 -16.27
CA THR A 92 9.59 -4.93 -15.26
C THR A 92 9.33 -3.83 -14.24
N LEU A 93 9.24 -4.21 -12.97
CA LEU A 93 9.20 -3.28 -11.84
C LEU A 93 10.58 -3.25 -11.19
N SER A 94 11.14 -2.06 -11.03
CA SER A 94 12.38 -1.81 -10.31
C SER A 94 12.11 -0.85 -9.17
N ARG A 95 12.66 -1.13 -7.99
CA ARG A 95 12.56 -0.28 -6.81
C ARG A 95 13.95 0.03 -6.26
N ARG A 96 14.15 1.26 -5.81
CA ARG A 96 15.31 1.66 -5.00
C ARG A 96 14.82 2.27 -3.69
N LEU A 97 15.21 1.67 -2.57
CA LEU A 97 14.90 2.16 -1.22
C LEU A 97 16.10 2.93 -0.66
N ARG A 98 15.83 4.08 -0.07
CA ARG A 98 16.79 4.87 0.70
C ARG A 98 16.16 5.26 2.02
N ALA A 99 16.98 5.26 3.08
CA ALA A 99 16.59 5.80 4.38
C ALA A 99 17.65 6.85 4.76
N ASP A 100 17.23 8.08 4.91
CA ASP A 100 18.10 9.21 5.29
C ASP A 100 17.33 10.21 6.15
N ALA A 101 17.99 10.71 7.20
CA ALA A 101 17.49 11.78 8.07
C ALA A 101 16.03 11.61 8.56
N GLY A 102 15.58 10.36 8.83
CA GLY A 102 14.23 10.07 9.30
C GLY A 102 13.18 9.93 8.18
N THR A 103 13.61 9.93 6.93
CA THR A 103 12.78 9.70 5.76
C THR A 103 13.13 8.38 5.10
N VAL A 104 12.14 7.57 4.79
CA VAL A 104 12.26 6.41 3.90
C VAL A 104 11.67 6.81 2.55
N ARG A 105 12.47 6.66 1.49
CA ARG A 105 12.03 6.91 0.12
C ARG A 105 12.19 5.67 -0.74
N ALA A 106 11.11 5.30 -1.42
CA ALA A 106 11.08 4.29 -2.46
C ALA A 106 10.92 4.99 -3.82
N ASP A 107 11.91 4.87 -4.68
CA ASP A 107 11.83 5.29 -6.08
C ASP A 107 11.55 4.06 -6.95
N TYR A 108 10.53 4.12 -7.78
CA TYR A 108 10.08 3.05 -8.66
C TYR A 108 10.29 3.44 -10.12
N THR A 109 10.74 2.47 -10.91
CA THR A 109 10.73 2.54 -12.37
C THR A 109 10.00 1.33 -12.92
N ILE A 110 9.02 1.57 -13.76
CA ILE A 110 8.29 0.53 -14.49
C ILE A 110 8.67 0.64 -15.96
N ALA A 111 9.03 -0.49 -16.58
CA ALA A 111 9.41 -0.57 -17.97
C ALA A 111 8.70 -1.73 -18.68
N GLY A 112 8.37 -1.52 -19.96
CA GLY A 112 7.66 -2.51 -20.78
C GLY A 112 7.25 -1.95 -22.14
N PRO A 113 6.26 -2.55 -22.80
CA PRO A 113 5.76 -2.06 -24.08
C PRO A 113 5.18 -0.66 -23.95
N THR A 114 5.42 0.19 -24.95
CA THR A 114 4.82 1.54 -25.05
C THR A 114 3.31 1.46 -24.89
N GLY A 115 2.76 2.34 -24.04
CA GLY A 115 1.34 2.43 -23.80
C GLY A 115 0.72 1.30 -22.98
N ALA A 116 1.53 0.36 -22.46
CA ALA A 116 1.05 -0.67 -21.55
C ALA A 116 0.43 -0.03 -20.30
N THR A 117 -0.70 -0.57 -19.86
CA THR A 117 -1.44 -0.11 -18.68
C THR A 117 -1.18 -1.00 -17.49
N LEU A 118 -1.27 -0.42 -16.30
CA LEU A 118 -0.97 -1.11 -15.04
C LEU A 118 -1.58 -0.39 -13.84
N LEU A 119 -1.57 -1.09 -12.71
CA LEU A 119 -1.74 -0.55 -11.36
C LEU A 119 -0.54 -1.02 -10.52
N HIS A 120 -0.12 -0.19 -9.58
CA HIS A 120 0.90 -0.60 -8.61
C HIS A 120 0.60 0.01 -7.24
N ALA A 121 0.39 -0.83 -6.25
CA ALA A 121 0.21 -0.39 -4.87
C ALA A 121 1.34 -0.90 -3.97
N VAL A 122 1.74 -0.03 -3.02
CA VAL A 122 2.56 -0.45 -1.88
C VAL A 122 1.60 -0.74 -0.73
N HIS A 123 1.21 -1.99 -0.60
CA HIS A 123 0.21 -2.47 0.35
C HIS A 123 0.82 -2.61 1.74
N LEU A 124 0.71 -1.55 2.57
CA LEU A 124 1.25 -1.51 3.94
C LEU A 124 0.14 -1.82 4.94
N LEU A 125 0.25 -2.93 5.65
CA LEU A 125 -0.59 -3.20 6.81
C LEU A 125 0.07 -2.63 8.06
N LEU A 126 -0.65 -1.73 8.75
CA LEU A 126 -0.13 -0.99 9.90
C LEU A 126 -0.69 -1.54 11.22
N ASP A 127 0.16 -1.55 12.24
CA ASP A 127 -0.22 -1.86 13.63
C ASP A 127 -0.74 -0.60 14.31
N LEU A 128 -2.08 -0.46 14.32
CA LEU A 128 -2.77 0.73 14.76
C LEU A 128 -3.76 0.45 15.88
N GLY A 129 -3.69 1.27 16.89
CA GLY A 129 -4.63 1.25 18.02
C GLY A 129 -6.06 1.71 17.63
N PRO A 130 -7.03 1.54 18.54
CA PRO A 130 -8.41 1.95 18.29
C PRO A 130 -8.58 3.47 18.18
N ASP A 131 -7.68 4.25 18.76
CA ASP A 131 -7.75 5.72 18.71
C ASP A 131 -7.03 6.30 17.49
N ALA A 132 -6.47 5.44 16.65
CA ALA A 132 -5.74 5.87 15.46
C ALA A 132 -6.66 6.53 14.43
N ARG A 133 -6.09 7.50 13.71
CA ARG A 133 -6.77 8.29 12.67
C ARG A 133 -5.99 8.31 11.39
N LEU A 134 -6.71 8.32 10.27
CA LEU A 134 -6.20 8.52 8.93
C LEU A 134 -6.58 9.93 8.46
N GLU A 135 -5.61 10.84 8.41
CA GLU A 135 -5.84 12.23 8.05
C GLU A 135 -5.49 12.46 6.57
N VAL A 136 -6.50 12.62 5.73
CA VAL A 136 -6.39 13.00 4.32
C VAL A 136 -6.82 14.45 4.17
N PRO A 137 -6.07 15.32 3.47
CA PRO A 137 -6.45 16.71 3.30
C PRO A 137 -7.73 16.89 2.50
N GLY A 138 -8.60 17.77 2.99
CA GLY A 138 -9.85 18.11 2.31
C GLY A 138 -10.90 16.99 2.38
N ARG A 139 -11.70 16.90 1.34
CA ARG A 139 -12.75 15.89 1.16
C ARG A 139 -12.68 15.31 -0.25
N PRO A 140 -11.63 14.55 -0.56
CA PRO A 140 -11.46 14.01 -1.90
C PRO A 140 -12.54 13.00 -2.28
N ASP A 141 -12.73 12.84 -3.59
CA ASP A 141 -13.56 11.79 -4.14
C ASP A 141 -13.07 10.43 -3.68
N THR A 142 -14.00 9.58 -3.30
CA THR A 142 -13.73 8.26 -2.76
C THR A 142 -14.60 7.23 -3.45
N LEU A 143 -14.02 6.11 -3.80
CA LEU A 143 -14.74 4.95 -4.34
C LEU A 143 -14.70 3.83 -3.31
N VAL A 144 -15.83 3.50 -2.74
CA VAL A 144 -15.95 2.33 -1.87
C VAL A 144 -16.06 1.09 -2.73
N VAL A 145 -15.15 0.16 -2.56
CA VAL A 145 -15.15 -1.14 -3.24
C VAL A 145 -16.13 -2.06 -2.53
N GLU A 146 -17.13 -2.55 -3.24
CA GLU A 146 -18.11 -3.46 -2.69
C GLU A 146 -17.48 -4.82 -2.39
N TRP A 147 -17.65 -5.27 -1.16
CA TRP A 147 -17.15 -6.53 -0.67
C TRP A 147 -18.33 -7.40 -0.19
N PRO A 148 -18.38 -8.73 -0.41
CA PRO A 148 -17.36 -9.58 -1.03
C PRO A 148 -17.37 -9.63 -2.57
N GLU A 149 -18.18 -8.83 -3.25
CA GLU A 149 -18.23 -8.80 -4.72
C GLU A 149 -17.18 -7.81 -5.27
N PRO A 150 -15.92 -8.26 -5.49
CA PRO A 150 -14.88 -7.37 -5.96
C PRO A 150 -15.21 -6.83 -7.36
N GLY A 151 -15.16 -5.50 -7.52
CA GLY A 151 -15.28 -4.82 -8.80
C GLY A 151 -16.49 -3.94 -9.01
N ALA A 152 -17.50 -3.98 -8.15
CA ALA A 152 -18.48 -2.89 -8.04
C ALA A 152 -17.89 -1.80 -7.13
N THR A 153 -18.03 -0.54 -7.54
CA THR A 153 -17.60 0.61 -6.73
C THR A 153 -18.75 1.57 -6.55
N THR A 154 -18.84 2.16 -5.36
CA THR A 154 -19.83 3.21 -5.07
C THR A 154 -19.10 4.53 -4.80
N PRO A 155 -19.39 5.59 -5.56
CA PRO A 155 -18.83 6.92 -5.31
C PRO A 155 -19.32 7.48 -3.97
N THR A 156 -18.38 8.03 -3.21
CA THR A 156 -18.62 8.78 -1.96
C THR A 156 -17.62 9.92 -1.88
N THR A 157 -17.56 10.56 -0.73
CA THR A 157 -16.57 11.60 -0.43
C THR A 157 -15.90 11.26 0.91
N TRP A 158 -14.58 11.36 0.97
CA TRP A 158 -13.83 11.16 2.21
C TRP A 158 -14.45 11.92 3.39
N PRO A 159 -14.59 11.34 4.59
CA PRO A 159 -14.18 9.98 4.96
C PRO A 159 -15.34 8.95 4.93
N ASP A 160 -16.40 9.17 4.15
CA ASP A 160 -17.56 8.28 4.14
C ASP A 160 -17.28 6.96 3.39
N GLY A 161 -17.26 5.86 4.14
CA GLY A 161 -17.21 4.49 3.66
C GLY A 161 -18.59 3.85 3.56
N ARG A 162 -19.60 4.58 3.06
CA ARG A 162 -21.03 4.16 3.04
C ARG A 162 -21.58 3.95 4.46
N GLY A 163 -21.51 5.01 5.25
CA GLY A 163 -21.98 5.01 6.62
C GLY A 163 -20.99 4.43 7.64
N VAL A 164 -19.82 4.00 7.20
CA VAL A 164 -18.69 3.61 8.05
C VAL A 164 -17.60 4.67 7.91
N PRO A 165 -17.14 5.33 8.99
CA PRO A 165 -16.05 6.29 8.90
C PRO A 165 -14.75 5.57 8.53
N LEU A 166 -14.03 6.09 7.52
CA LEU A 166 -12.75 5.53 7.09
C LEU A 166 -11.56 6.16 7.83
N ASP A 167 -11.75 7.36 8.38
CA ASP A 167 -10.71 8.17 9.01
C ASP A 167 -10.50 7.88 10.50
N VAL A 168 -11.50 7.29 11.17
CA VAL A 168 -11.46 6.91 12.59
C VAL A 168 -11.61 5.41 12.70
N LEU A 169 -10.62 4.75 13.32
CA LEU A 169 -10.66 3.30 13.38
C LEU A 169 -11.67 2.79 14.43
N GLY A 170 -11.52 3.20 15.68
CA GLY A 170 -12.34 2.66 16.76
C GLY A 170 -11.91 1.24 17.18
N PRO A 171 -12.62 0.66 18.16
CA PRO A 171 -12.51 -0.77 18.50
C PRO A 171 -13.00 -1.64 17.35
N ASP A 172 -12.78 -2.95 17.44
CA ASP A 172 -13.31 -3.90 16.48
C ASP A 172 -14.84 -3.86 16.49
N ASP A 173 -15.43 -3.58 15.34
CA ASP A 173 -16.88 -3.33 15.15
C ASP A 173 -17.54 -4.37 14.22
N GLY A 174 -16.78 -5.36 13.76
CA GLY A 174 -17.25 -6.39 12.85
C GLY A 174 -17.51 -5.87 11.42
N THR A 175 -16.88 -4.78 11.01
CA THR A 175 -16.97 -4.25 9.64
C THR A 175 -15.66 -4.36 8.88
N ALA A 176 -15.75 -4.54 7.57
CA ALA A 176 -14.64 -4.38 6.64
C ALA A 176 -15.04 -3.42 5.52
N ARG A 177 -14.14 -2.52 5.13
CA ARG A 177 -14.30 -1.59 4.01
C ARG A 177 -13.00 -1.47 3.24
N CYS A 178 -13.11 -1.51 1.93
CA CYS A 178 -12.03 -1.15 1.02
C CYS A 178 -12.46 0.11 0.25
N ALA A 179 -11.59 1.09 0.12
CA ALA A 179 -11.90 2.31 -0.59
C ALA A 179 -10.67 2.86 -1.33
N VAL A 180 -10.89 3.43 -2.52
CA VAL A 180 -9.89 4.19 -3.29
C VAL A 180 -10.16 5.67 -3.10
N VAL A 181 -9.21 6.40 -2.56
CA VAL A 181 -9.31 7.82 -2.21
C VAL A 181 -8.41 8.64 -3.11
N ALA A 182 -8.95 9.66 -3.77
CA ALA A 182 -8.21 10.53 -4.70
C ALA A 182 -7.28 11.49 -3.92
N THR A 183 -6.13 11.00 -3.51
CA THR A 183 -5.12 11.76 -2.75
C THR A 183 -3.70 11.29 -3.07
N ASP A 184 -2.73 12.16 -2.85
CA ASP A 184 -1.29 11.92 -2.98
C ASP A 184 -0.55 11.97 -1.62
N ARG A 185 -1.31 12.01 -0.53
CA ARG A 185 -0.77 12.10 0.83
C ARG A 185 -1.74 11.57 1.88
N LEU A 186 -1.15 11.09 2.96
CA LEU A 186 -1.84 10.61 4.14
C LEU A 186 -0.98 10.88 5.38
N ASP A 187 -1.60 11.31 6.46
CA ASP A 187 -1.01 11.24 7.80
C ASP A 187 -1.76 10.20 8.62
N VAL A 188 -1.03 9.25 9.18
CA VAL A 188 -1.53 8.28 10.17
C VAL A 188 -1.14 8.79 11.55
N VAL A 189 -2.11 9.00 12.41
CA VAL A 189 -1.90 9.47 13.78
C VAL A 189 -2.35 8.39 14.75
N ASP A 190 -1.47 7.98 15.65
CA ASP A 190 -1.79 6.98 16.67
C ASP A 190 -1.10 7.36 18.00
N GLY A 191 -1.90 7.88 18.92
CA GLY A 191 -1.41 8.50 20.15
C GLY A 191 -0.55 9.72 19.87
N ALA A 192 0.69 9.71 20.35
CA ALA A 192 1.66 10.79 20.13
C ALA A 192 2.42 10.65 18.80
N ASP A 193 2.34 9.49 18.14
CA ASP A 193 3.11 9.17 16.95
C ASP A 193 2.34 9.54 15.68
N ARG A 194 3.10 9.97 14.66
CA ARG A 194 2.58 10.26 13.32
C ARG A 194 3.49 9.65 12.27
N LEU A 195 2.86 8.97 11.30
CA LEU A 195 3.50 8.50 10.08
C LEU A 195 2.91 9.27 8.90
N SER A 196 3.73 10.06 8.21
CA SER A 196 3.33 10.86 7.06
C SER A 196 3.79 10.18 5.78
N LEU A 197 2.85 9.93 4.87
CA LEU A 197 3.11 9.33 3.55
C LEU A 197 2.82 10.36 2.47
N ARG A 198 3.68 10.44 1.46
CA ARG A 198 3.50 11.22 0.24
C ARG A 198 3.98 10.41 -0.94
N TRP A 199 3.29 10.53 -2.06
CA TRP A 199 3.68 9.83 -3.29
C TRP A 199 3.28 10.61 -4.52
N GLY A 200 3.85 10.23 -5.65
CA GLY A 200 3.55 10.90 -6.92
C GLY A 200 4.34 10.31 -8.06
N VAL A 201 4.07 10.80 -9.26
CA VAL A 201 4.83 10.41 -10.46
C VAL A 201 6.11 11.21 -10.58
N GLY A 202 7.11 10.64 -11.24
CA GLY A 202 8.37 11.30 -11.52
C GLY A 202 8.24 12.43 -12.55
N PRO A 203 9.23 13.33 -12.64
CA PRO A 203 9.23 14.42 -13.60
C PRO A 203 9.04 13.93 -15.05
N GLY A 204 8.16 14.57 -15.80
CA GLY A 204 7.88 14.25 -17.20
C GLY A 204 6.90 13.07 -17.40
N HIS A 205 6.40 12.48 -16.33
CA HIS A 205 5.36 11.46 -16.38
C HIS A 205 4.01 12.03 -15.90
N ALA A 206 2.93 11.43 -16.38
CA ALA A 206 1.58 11.74 -15.94
C ALA A 206 0.81 10.42 -15.74
N ALA A 207 0.27 10.22 -14.54
CA ALA A 207 -0.60 9.10 -14.23
C ALA A 207 -1.46 9.48 -13.03
N PRO A 208 -2.67 8.89 -12.87
CA PRO A 208 -3.43 9.04 -11.65
C PRO A 208 -2.66 8.42 -10.49
N VAL A 209 -2.78 9.05 -9.31
CA VAL A 209 -2.32 8.49 -8.04
C VAL A 209 -3.45 8.60 -7.03
N SER A 210 -3.55 7.63 -6.15
CA SER A 210 -4.57 7.57 -5.11
C SER A 210 -4.08 6.77 -3.90
N LEU A 211 -4.95 6.58 -2.93
CA LEU A 211 -4.73 5.75 -1.75
C LEU A 211 -5.78 4.65 -1.73
N VAL A 212 -5.37 3.40 -1.54
CA VAL A 212 -6.30 2.37 -1.09
C VAL A 212 -6.28 2.34 0.45
N VAL A 213 -7.46 2.35 1.03
CA VAL A 213 -7.67 2.12 2.46
C VAL A 213 -8.38 0.79 2.63
N TRP A 214 -7.74 -0.15 3.30
CA TRP A 214 -8.33 -1.37 3.80
C TRP A 214 -8.59 -1.22 5.30
N ARG A 215 -9.85 -1.08 5.70
CA ARG A 215 -10.28 -0.99 7.09
C ARG A 215 -11.04 -2.26 7.44
N ASN A 216 -10.37 -3.21 8.05
CA ASN A 216 -10.97 -4.44 8.55
C ASN A 216 -10.86 -4.47 10.08
N LEU A 217 -11.98 -4.32 10.74
CA LEU A 217 -12.10 -4.32 12.19
C LEU A 217 -12.86 -5.56 12.65
N GLY A 218 -12.32 -6.73 12.34
CA GLY A 218 -12.87 -8.01 12.79
C GLY A 218 -14.01 -8.56 11.94
N ALA A 219 -14.09 -8.21 10.66
CA ALA A 219 -15.08 -8.77 9.73
C ALA A 219 -14.50 -9.82 8.79
N TRP A 220 -13.20 -9.76 8.47
CA TRP A 220 -12.59 -10.61 7.46
C TRP A 220 -11.34 -11.34 7.99
N PRO A 221 -11.05 -12.57 7.53
CA PRO A 221 -11.91 -13.48 6.72
C PRO A 221 -13.06 -14.08 7.52
N ASP A 222 -14.11 -14.58 6.82
CA ASP A 222 -15.32 -15.11 7.45
C ASP A 222 -15.05 -16.27 8.43
N ASP A 223 -14.06 -17.11 8.13
CA ASP A 223 -13.67 -18.29 8.91
C ASP A 223 -12.65 -17.97 10.03
N GLY A 224 -12.58 -16.75 10.46
CA GLY A 224 -11.66 -16.35 11.54
C GLY A 224 -11.27 -14.89 11.40
N PRO A 225 -12.20 -13.97 11.64
CA PRO A 225 -11.96 -12.54 11.44
C PRO A 225 -10.87 -12.02 12.38
N TYR A 226 -10.12 -11.02 11.90
CA TYR A 226 -9.10 -10.32 12.65
C TYR A 226 -9.06 -8.84 12.25
N ARG A 227 -8.41 -8.03 13.09
CA ARG A 227 -8.16 -6.64 12.79
C ARG A 227 -6.97 -6.52 11.86
N SER A 228 -7.14 -5.79 10.74
CA SER A 228 -6.05 -5.36 9.88
C SER A 228 -6.39 -4.04 9.21
N VAL A 229 -5.44 -3.13 9.17
CA VAL A 229 -5.63 -1.82 8.55
C VAL A 229 -4.53 -1.61 7.53
N GLY A 230 -4.94 -1.51 6.26
CA GLY A 230 -4.05 -1.24 5.14
C GLY A 230 -4.12 0.23 4.72
N VAL A 231 -2.96 0.81 4.50
CA VAL A 231 -2.79 2.08 3.81
C VAL A 231 -1.86 1.84 2.63
N GLU A 232 -2.36 2.08 1.44
CA GLU A 232 -1.72 1.59 0.23
C GLU A 232 -1.58 2.72 -0.79
N PRO A 233 -0.46 3.47 -0.77
CA PRO A 233 -0.13 4.38 -1.86
C PRO A 233 -0.22 3.68 -3.20
N LEU A 234 -1.03 4.23 -4.11
CA LEU A 234 -1.40 3.62 -5.37
C LEU A 234 -1.02 4.50 -6.56
N LEU A 235 -0.30 3.93 -7.50
CA LEU A 235 -0.17 4.42 -8.86
C LEU A 235 -1.34 3.86 -9.68
N GLY A 236 -2.31 4.72 -9.94
CA GLY A 236 -3.62 4.39 -10.48
C GLY A 236 -4.74 4.97 -9.62
N ALA A 237 -5.99 4.72 -10.00
CA ALA A 237 -7.20 5.13 -9.27
C ALA A 237 -8.28 4.05 -9.24
N GLU A 238 -7.87 2.78 -9.29
CA GLU A 238 -8.72 1.59 -9.29
C GLU A 238 -7.93 0.42 -8.67
N THR A 239 -8.61 -0.61 -8.23
CA THR A 239 -7.96 -1.81 -7.67
C THR A 239 -7.85 -2.98 -8.63
N ASN A 240 -8.66 -3.00 -9.68
CA ASN A 240 -8.74 -4.10 -10.64
C ASN A 240 -8.39 -3.62 -12.07
N LEU A 241 -7.28 -4.10 -12.60
CA LEU A 241 -6.77 -3.72 -13.91
C LEU A 241 -7.75 -4.01 -15.05
N ASP A 242 -8.45 -5.14 -14.99
CA ASP A 242 -9.34 -5.60 -16.07
C ASP A 242 -10.68 -4.84 -16.10
N ARG A 243 -11.03 -4.15 -15.02
CA ARG A 243 -12.29 -3.41 -14.87
C ARG A 243 -12.12 -1.90 -14.91
N ALA A 244 -10.89 -1.45 -14.77
CA ALA A 244 -10.59 -0.03 -14.74
C ALA A 244 -10.82 0.65 -16.09
N THR A 245 -11.36 1.85 -16.07
CA THR A 245 -11.39 2.70 -17.25
C THR A 245 -9.99 3.26 -17.55
N PRO A 246 -9.65 3.58 -18.82
CA PRO A 246 -8.31 4.01 -19.21
C PRO A 246 -7.77 5.21 -18.44
N ASP A 247 -8.63 6.13 -18.00
CA ASP A 247 -8.28 7.33 -17.21
C ASP A 247 -7.92 7.02 -15.75
N ARG A 248 -8.25 5.81 -15.27
CA ARG A 248 -7.91 5.32 -13.92
C ARG A 248 -6.64 4.48 -13.87
N LEU A 249 -6.07 4.15 -15.03
CA LEU A 249 -4.88 3.33 -15.14
C LEU A 249 -3.63 4.18 -15.33
N ALA A 250 -2.52 3.76 -14.75
CA ALA A 250 -1.21 4.24 -15.13
C ALA A 250 -0.83 3.65 -16.51
N ARG A 251 -0.13 4.45 -17.33
CA ARG A 251 0.27 4.07 -18.68
C ARG A 251 1.74 4.39 -18.90
N LEU A 252 2.47 3.47 -19.48
CA LEU A 252 3.85 3.71 -19.89
C LEU A 252 3.91 4.71 -21.05
N ASP A 253 4.90 5.59 -21.00
CA ASP A 253 5.15 6.60 -22.00
C ASP A 253 5.60 6.04 -23.36
N GLU A 254 5.93 6.91 -24.32
CA GLU A 254 6.41 6.55 -25.65
C GLU A 254 7.73 5.77 -25.64
N ARG A 255 8.50 5.87 -24.55
CA ARG A 255 9.74 5.13 -24.31
C ARG A 255 9.52 3.81 -23.58
N GLY A 256 8.26 3.45 -23.29
CA GLY A 256 7.89 2.28 -22.52
C GLY A 256 8.32 2.38 -21.05
N ARG A 257 8.24 3.57 -20.47
CA ARG A 257 8.69 3.85 -19.11
C ARG A 257 7.69 4.69 -18.32
N LEU A 258 7.65 4.48 -16.99
CA LEU A 258 7.00 5.33 -16.01
C LEU A 258 7.77 5.28 -14.70
N ASP A 259 8.06 6.46 -14.13
CA ASP A 259 8.69 6.59 -12.82
C ASP A 259 7.70 7.17 -11.82
N TRP A 260 7.69 6.63 -10.60
CA TRP A 260 6.93 7.16 -9.48
C TRP A 260 7.67 6.95 -8.16
N TRP A 261 7.17 7.52 -7.08
CA TRP A 261 7.86 7.48 -5.79
C TRP A 261 6.89 7.47 -4.61
N LEU A 262 7.35 6.91 -3.52
CA LEU A 262 6.73 6.97 -2.19
C LEU A 262 7.77 7.48 -1.18
N GLU A 263 7.35 8.42 -0.34
CA GLU A 263 8.12 8.96 0.78
C GLU A 263 7.36 8.77 2.08
N VAL A 264 8.03 8.27 3.11
CA VAL A 264 7.45 8.01 4.42
C VAL A 264 8.32 8.68 5.48
N GLN A 265 7.71 9.43 6.39
CA GLN A 265 8.36 10.13 7.49
C GLN A 265 7.66 9.81 8.80
N ALA A 266 8.41 9.66 9.87
CA ALA A 266 7.86 9.52 11.22
C ALA A 266 8.14 10.77 12.07
N SER A 267 7.17 11.15 12.87
CA SER A 267 7.30 12.24 13.85
C SER A 267 6.49 11.93 15.11
N ALA A 268 6.78 12.64 16.19
CA ALA A 268 5.97 12.59 17.40
C ALA A 268 5.64 13.99 17.92
N THR A 269 4.49 14.11 18.54
CA THR A 269 4.14 15.32 19.32
C THR A 269 5.06 15.37 20.55
N ALA A 270 5.70 16.51 20.79
CA ALA A 270 6.43 16.70 22.04
C ALA A 270 5.45 16.56 23.21
N HIS A 271 5.74 15.65 24.15
CA HIS A 271 5.06 15.72 25.44
C HIS A 271 5.39 17.07 26.06
N VAL A 272 4.37 17.91 26.23
CA VAL A 272 4.46 19.06 27.14
C VAL A 272 4.43 18.43 28.54
N THR A 273 5.61 18.29 29.15
CA THR A 273 5.77 17.93 30.57
C THR A 273 5.33 19.10 31.44
#